data_341608c97ba54ebee60d2e608276bd0a
#
_entry.id   341608c97ba54ebee60d2e608276bd0a
#
_cell.length_a   1.000
_cell.length_b   1.000
_cell.length_c   1.000
_cell.angle_alpha   90.00
_cell.angle_beta   90.00
_cell.angle_gamma   90.00
#
_symmetry.space_group_name_H-M   'P 1'
#
loop_
_entity.id
_entity.type
_entity.pdbx_description
1 polymer ?
#
loop_
_entity_poly.entity_id
_entity_poly.type
_entity_poly.pdbx_seq_one_letter_code
_entity_poly.pdbx_strand_id
1 'polypeptide(L)'
;VWTKRIETGEVVTAQHWKNGRELTPSEMSQRRVAELLKKIHGSKPLLNMLKRMEMEPITPNIMLKKINASLSRDVLTHHIIRKALTYLEDHIPNLDSRFFTVVHGDVNHNNWLLSDRDELFLVDWEGAMIADPAIDIGMLLYNYVPKQQWSNWFNTYGVKESMDLNKRMKWYTVIQSIGMIQWYEEQKRFKDMNTWLKFLNEVMNSNLFI
;
A
#
# COMPACT_ATOMS: atom_id res chain seq x y z
N VAL A 1 11.99 23.26 -3.88
CA VAL A 1 12.42 21.85 -3.69
C VAL A 1 13.76 21.68 -4.39
N TRP A 2 14.77 21.16 -3.70
CA TRP A 2 16.04 20.80 -4.28
C TRP A 2 16.59 19.51 -3.64
N THR A 3 17.45 18.83 -4.39
CA THR A 3 18.13 17.61 -3.95
C THR A 3 19.61 17.79 -4.22
N LYS A 4 20.48 17.41 -3.25
CA LYS A 4 21.92 17.46 -3.38
C LYS A 4 22.53 16.19 -2.81
N ARG A 5 23.44 15.56 -3.54
CA ARG A 5 24.33 14.54 -2.96
C ARG A 5 25.47 15.24 -2.22
N ILE A 6 25.68 14.86 -0.96
CA ILE A 6 26.77 15.37 -0.13
C ILE A 6 28.01 14.48 -0.26
N GLU A 7 29.15 14.93 0.30
CA GLU A 7 30.45 14.25 0.16
C GLU A 7 30.46 12.81 0.71
N THR A 8 29.59 12.51 1.68
CA THR A 8 29.41 11.15 2.23
C THR A 8 28.69 10.19 1.26
N GLY A 9 28.18 10.69 0.13
CA GLY A 9 27.37 9.93 -0.82
C GLY A 9 25.87 9.95 -0.52
N GLU A 10 25.46 10.47 0.63
CA GLU A 10 24.05 10.61 1.02
C GLU A 10 23.34 11.67 0.20
N VAL A 11 22.04 11.50 0.01
CA VAL A 11 21.18 12.43 -0.71
C VAL A 11 20.34 13.22 0.28
N VAL A 12 20.52 14.54 0.28
CA VAL A 12 19.73 15.48 1.07
C VAL A 12 18.70 16.15 0.18
N THR A 13 17.45 16.16 0.60
CA THR A 13 16.35 16.86 -0.07
C THR A 13 15.82 17.98 0.81
N ALA A 14 15.54 19.15 0.22
CA ALA A 14 14.78 20.20 0.87
C ALA A 14 13.45 20.39 0.17
N GLN A 15 12.38 20.39 0.95
CA GLN A 15 11.00 20.53 0.48
C GLN A 15 10.35 21.75 1.14
N HIS A 16 9.34 22.32 0.49
CA HIS A 16 8.53 23.35 1.12
C HIS A 16 7.77 22.76 2.29
N TRP A 17 7.95 23.35 3.47
CA TRP A 17 7.12 23.00 4.62
C TRP A 17 5.67 23.36 4.37
N LYS A 18 4.76 22.46 4.70
CA LYS A 18 3.30 22.69 4.70
C LYS A 18 2.78 22.52 6.11
N ASN A 19 2.17 23.59 6.65
CA ASN A 19 1.42 23.46 7.89
C ASN A 19 0.15 22.65 7.65
N GLY A 20 -0.20 21.81 8.61
CA GLY A 20 -1.35 20.94 8.52
C GLY A 20 -1.32 19.85 9.58
N ARG A 21 -2.27 18.95 9.48
CA ARG A 21 -2.36 17.76 10.33
C ARG A 21 -2.50 16.49 9.51
N GLU A 22 -2.15 15.37 10.11
CA GLU A 22 -2.45 14.06 9.56
C GLU A 22 -3.97 13.82 9.53
N LEU A 23 -4.42 12.96 8.61
CA LEU A 23 -5.79 12.48 8.65
C LEU A 23 -5.99 11.51 9.82
N THR A 24 -7.17 11.52 10.38
CA THR A 24 -7.60 10.44 11.28
C THR A 24 -8.02 9.20 10.49
N PRO A 25 -7.99 7.98 11.08
CA PRO A 25 -8.48 6.77 10.40
C PRO A 25 -9.90 6.90 9.84
N SER A 26 -10.80 7.62 10.52
CA SER A 26 -12.17 7.83 10.05
C SER A 26 -12.28 8.77 8.84
N GLU A 27 -11.31 9.66 8.64
CA GLU A 27 -11.27 10.58 7.49
C GLU A 27 -10.77 9.89 6.21
N MET A 28 -10.12 8.74 6.32
CA MET A 28 -9.60 8.00 5.18
C MET A 28 -10.68 7.48 4.22
N SER A 29 -11.93 7.39 4.65
CA SER A 29 -13.08 7.04 3.80
C SER A 29 -13.62 8.22 2.99
N GLN A 30 -13.12 9.44 3.18
CA GLN A 30 -13.59 10.64 2.50
C GLN A 30 -13.30 10.58 0.99
N ARG A 31 -14.20 11.16 0.21
CA ARG A 31 -14.12 11.25 -1.26
C ARG A 31 -12.79 11.81 -1.76
N ARG A 32 -12.24 12.84 -1.08
CA ARG A 32 -10.97 13.49 -1.44
C ARG A 32 -9.77 12.53 -1.45
N VAL A 33 -9.79 11.49 -0.61
CA VAL A 33 -8.74 10.46 -0.54
C VAL A 33 -8.75 9.63 -1.82
N ALA A 34 -9.91 9.14 -2.25
CA ALA A 34 -10.05 8.40 -3.50
C ALA A 34 -9.66 9.26 -4.73
N GLU A 35 -10.08 10.54 -4.74
CA GLU A 35 -9.76 11.48 -5.83
C GLU A 35 -8.27 11.78 -5.92
N LEU A 36 -7.57 11.96 -4.79
CA LEU A 36 -6.12 12.18 -4.80
C LEU A 36 -5.38 10.92 -5.25
N LEU A 37 -5.76 9.75 -4.72
CA LEU A 37 -5.13 8.48 -5.11
C LEU A 37 -5.33 8.21 -6.61
N LYS A 38 -6.52 8.49 -7.17
CA LYS A 38 -6.77 8.44 -8.62
C LYS A 38 -5.81 9.32 -9.41
N LYS A 39 -5.58 10.56 -8.96
CA LYS A 39 -4.66 11.50 -9.62
C LYS A 39 -3.23 10.99 -9.60
N ILE A 40 -2.80 10.42 -8.47
CA ILE A 40 -1.47 9.83 -8.31
C ILE A 40 -1.29 8.65 -9.27
N HIS A 41 -2.18 7.66 -9.21
CA HIS A 41 -2.11 6.47 -10.05
C HIS A 41 -2.26 6.78 -11.55
N GLY A 42 -3.00 7.84 -11.90
CA GLY A 42 -3.13 8.32 -13.29
C GLY A 42 -2.00 9.23 -13.77
N SER A 43 -1.01 9.53 -12.92
CA SER A 43 0.03 10.52 -13.23
C SER A 43 1.11 9.98 -14.14
N LYS A 44 1.01 10.25 -15.45
CA LYS A 44 2.06 9.95 -16.41
C LYS A 44 3.40 10.65 -16.09
N PRO A 45 3.43 11.92 -15.61
CA PRO A 45 4.69 12.55 -15.22
C PRO A 45 5.42 11.80 -14.09
N LEU A 46 4.70 11.37 -13.04
CA LEU A 46 5.31 10.59 -11.94
C LEU A 46 5.82 9.24 -12.46
N LEU A 47 5.03 8.52 -13.24
CA LEU A 47 5.45 7.25 -13.83
C LEU A 47 6.71 7.39 -14.69
N ASN A 48 6.76 8.43 -15.53
CA ASN A 48 7.92 8.70 -16.36
C ASN A 48 9.15 9.12 -15.54
N MET A 49 8.95 9.77 -14.39
CA MET A 49 10.04 10.09 -13.46
C MET A 49 10.65 8.81 -12.88
N LEU A 50 9.84 7.89 -12.35
CA LEU A 50 10.33 6.62 -11.81
C LEU A 50 11.03 5.77 -12.88
N LYS A 51 10.50 5.73 -14.11
CA LYS A 51 11.16 5.05 -15.24
C LYS A 51 12.53 5.66 -15.59
N ARG A 52 12.66 6.99 -15.53
CA ARG A 52 13.97 7.67 -15.75
C ARG A 52 14.97 7.41 -14.62
N MET A 53 14.48 7.08 -13.44
CA MET A 53 15.30 6.61 -12.31
C MET A 53 15.65 5.12 -12.42
N GLU A 54 15.34 4.49 -13.56
CA GLU A 54 15.59 3.07 -13.84
C GLU A 54 14.92 2.12 -12.82
N MET A 55 13.79 2.55 -12.26
CA MET A 55 13.02 1.70 -11.34
C MET A 55 12.29 0.62 -12.13
N GLU A 56 12.64 -0.63 -11.82
CA GLU A 56 11.99 -1.79 -12.42
C GLU A 56 10.59 -2.03 -11.81
N PRO A 57 9.62 -2.48 -12.63
CA PRO A 57 8.30 -2.84 -12.13
C PRO A 57 8.35 -3.95 -11.08
N ILE A 58 7.65 -3.76 -9.99
CA ILE A 58 7.53 -4.74 -8.92
C ILE A 58 6.31 -5.65 -9.18
N THR A 59 6.58 -6.88 -9.58
CA THR A 59 5.54 -7.88 -9.84
C THR A 59 5.15 -8.66 -8.58
N PRO A 60 3.97 -9.35 -8.56
CA PRO A 60 3.59 -10.23 -7.47
C PRO A 60 4.66 -11.29 -7.13
N ASN A 61 5.29 -11.89 -8.14
CA ASN A 61 6.36 -12.88 -7.95
C ASN A 61 7.58 -12.28 -7.25
N ILE A 62 7.97 -11.05 -7.61
CA ILE A 62 9.07 -10.33 -6.94
C ILE A 62 8.72 -10.06 -5.48
N MET A 63 7.48 -9.61 -5.21
CA MET A 63 7.02 -9.37 -3.83
C MET A 63 7.03 -10.65 -3.01
N LEU A 64 6.50 -11.75 -3.55
CA LEU A 64 6.46 -13.05 -2.86
C LEU A 64 7.87 -13.57 -2.57
N LYS A 65 8.79 -13.44 -3.52
CA LYS A 65 10.20 -13.82 -3.31
C LYS A 65 10.85 -12.98 -2.20
N LYS A 66 10.61 -11.68 -2.19
CA LYS A 66 11.16 -10.76 -1.17
C LYS A 66 10.63 -11.11 0.21
N ILE A 67 9.32 -11.28 0.36
CA ILE A 67 8.72 -11.59 1.67
C ILE A 67 9.22 -12.94 2.20
N ASN A 68 9.24 -13.99 1.38
CA ASN A 68 9.76 -15.30 1.79
C ASN A 68 11.22 -15.26 2.24
N ALA A 69 12.04 -14.37 1.66
CA ALA A 69 13.44 -14.21 2.05
C ALA A 69 13.63 -13.40 3.34
N SER A 70 12.66 -12.58 3.76
CA SER A 70 12.78 -11.69 4.91
C SER A 70 12.16 -12.24 6.19
N LEU A 71 11.32 -13.29 6.11
CA LEU A 71 10.59 -13.78 7.28
C LEU A 71 11.48 -14.45 8.31
N SER A 72 11.35 -14.01 9.56
CA SER A 72 11.99 -14.63 10.70
C SER A 72 11.35 -15.99 11.06
N ARG A 73 12.10 -16.83 11.77
CA ARG A 73 11.55 -18.10 12.28
C ARG A 73 10.38 -17.87 13.21
N ASP A 74 10.42 -16.84 14.05
CA ASP A 74 9.39 -16.54 15.03
C ASP A 74 8.07 -16.16 14.35
N VAL A 75 8.10 -15.31 13.31
CA VAL A 75 6.92 -14.97 12.50
C VAL A 75 6.34 -16.23 11.83
N LEU A 76 7.18 -17.12 11.32
CA LEU A 76 6.75 -18.37 10.70
C LEU A 76 6.09 -19.37 11.67
N THR A 77 6.24 -19.21 13.02
CA THR A 77 5.53 -20.04 13.99
C THR A 77 4.02 -19.79 13.98
N HIS A 78 3.59 -18.60 13.60
CA HIS A 78 2.17 -18.25 13.59
C HIS A 78 1.39 -19.02 12.51
N HIS A 79 0.37 -19.76 12.90
CA HIS A 79 -0.45 -20.55 11.98
C HIS A 79 -1.05 -19.70 10.84
N ILE A 80 -1.53 -18.47 11.19
CA ILE A 80 -2.13 -17.57 10.19
C ILE A 80 -1.13 -17.13 9.13
N ILE A 81 0.16 -16.96 9.47
CA ILE A 81 1.22 -16.61 8.51
C ILE A 81 1.41 -17.75 7.50
N ARG A 82 1.53 -18.99 7.97
CA ARG A 82 1.68 -20.15 7.07
C ARG A 82 0.47 -20.30 6.13
N LYS A 83 -0.75 -20.16 6.67
CA LYS A 83 -1.98 -20.16 5.86
C LYS A 83 -1.99 -19.04 4.81
N ALA A 84 -1.53 -17.85 5.19
CA ALA A 84 -1.46 -16.70 4.29
C ALA A 84 -0.39 -16.90 3.19
N LEU A 85 0.77 -17.47 3.51
CA LEU A 85 1.80 -17.79 2.52
C LEU A 85 1.30 -18.81 1.50
N THR A 86 0.65 -19.90 1.93
CA THR A 86 0.01 -20.85 1.01
C THR A 86 -1.02 -20.16 0.12
N TYR A 87 -1.89 -19.30 0.70
CA TYR A 87 -2.84 -18.52 -0.09
C TYR A 87 -2.14 -17.64 -1.15
N LEU A 88 -1.05 -16.98 -0.80
CA LEU A 88 -0.29 -16.12 -1.72
C LEU A 88 0.33 -16.93 -2.87
N GLU A 89 0.85 -18.12 -2.58
CA GLU A 89 1.43 -19.03 -3.58
C GLU A 89 0.36 -19.58 -4.55
N ASP A 90 -0.79 -19.97 -4.02
CA ASP A 90 -1.90 -20.54 -4.80
C ASP A 90 -2.64 -19.51 -5.66
N HIS A 91 -2.55 -18.21 -5.33
CA HIS A 91 -3.37 -17.17 -5.93
C HIS A 91 -2.54 -15.99 -6.48
N ILE A 92 -1.32 -16.24 -6.97
CA ILE A 92 -0.48 -15.19 -7.56
C ILE A 92 -1.23 -14.46 -8.68
N PRO A 93 -1.44 -13.14 -8.60
CA PRO A 93 -2.06 -12.39 -9.69
C PRO A 93 -1.25 -12.50 -10.98
N ASN A 94 -1.91 -12.88 -12.06
CA ASN A 94 -1.33 -12.84 -13.40
C ASN A 94 -1.68 -11.51 -14.06
N LEU A 95 -0.70 -10.61 -14.13
CA LEU A 95 -0.90 -9.23 -14.58
C LEU A 95 0.06 -8.85 -15.68
N ASP A 96 -0.48 -8.12 -16.65
CA ASP A 96 0.32 -7.43 -17.63
C ASP A 96 0.91 -6.14 -17.02
N SER A 97 2.23 -6.05 -16.97
CA SER A 97 2.93 -4.88 -16.43
C SER A 97 2.62 -3.56 -17.15
N ARG A 98 1.98 -3.60 -18.33
CA ARG A 98 1.49 -2.41 -19.05
C ARG A 98 0.43 -1.64 -18.26
N PHE A 99 -0.26 -2.30 -17.33
CA PHE A 99 -1.24 -1.68 -16.42
C PHE A 99 -0.64 -1.16 -15.12
N PHE A 100 0.66 -1.36 -14.90
CA PHE A 100 1.34 -0.85 -13.73
C PHE A 100 1.48 0.67 -13.79
N THR A 101 1.37 1.26 -12.62
CA THR A 101 1.43 2.72 -12.43
C THR A 101 2.34 3.05 -11.25
N VAL A 102 2.44 4.33 -10.92
CA VAL A 102 3.06 4.72 -9.65
C VAL A 102 2.13 4.34 -8.53
N VAL A 103 2.60 3.57 -7.58
CA VAL A 103 1.95 3.30 -6.31
C VAL A 103 2.78 3.85 -5.17
N HIS A 104 2.13 4.27 -4.11
CA HIS A 104 2.80 4.83 -2.94
C HIS A 104 3.44 3.73 -2.08
N GLY A 105 2.74 2.59 -1.92
CA GLY A 105 3.20 1.44 -1.15
C GLY A 105 2.96 1.54 0.35
N ASP A 106 2.67 2.73 0.89
CA ASP A 106 2.34 2.97 2.30
C ASP A 106 1.25 4.05 2.44
N VAL A 107 0.02 3.69 2.18
CA VAL A 107 -1.14 4.60 2.22
C VAL A 107 -1.79 4.70 3.60
N ASN A 108 -1.04 4.50 4.68
CA ASN A 108 -1.59 4.66 6.03
C ASN A 108 -1.97 6.13 6.31
N HIS A 109 -2.87 6.36 7.29
CA HIS A 109 -3.46 7.67 7.55
C HIS A 109 -2.44 8.73 7.98
N ASN A 110 -1.28 8.36 8.56
CA ASN A 110 -0.24 9.29 8.98
C ASN A 110 0.48 9.92 7.78
N ASN A 111 0.43 9.29 6.61
CA ASN A 111 1.03 9.79 5.39
C ASN A 111 0.12 10.74 4.60
N TRP A 112 -1.07 11.05 5.12
CA TRP A 112 -2.01 11.99 4.51
C TRP A 112 -2.05 13.29 5.29
N LEU A 113 -1.49 14.36 4.72
CA LEU A 113 -1.43 15.68 5.32
C LEU A 113 -2.57 16.56 4.79
N LEU A 114 -3.46 16.99 5.67
CA LEU A 114 -4.46 18.03 5.39
C LEU A 114 -3.90 19.38 5.83
N SER A 115 -3.62 20.25 4.86
CA SER A 115 -3.07 21.59 5.15
C SER A 115 -4.11 22.53 5.77
N ASP A 116 -3.64 23.61 6.37
CA ASP A 116 -4.47 24.69 6.90
C ASP A 116 -5.32 25.40 5.82
N ARG A 117 -5.00 25.14 4.53
CA ARG A 117 -5.76 25.65 3.36
C ARG A 117 -6.73 24.61 2.78
N ASP A 118 -7.01 23.54 3.52
CA ASP A 118 -7.88 22.42 3.10
C ASP A 118 -7.37 21.66 1.86
N GLU A 119 -6.07 21.72 1.57
CA GLU A 119 -5.41 20.95 0.52
C GLU A 119 -4.95 19.61 1.10
N LEU A 120 -5.21 18.50 0.41
CA LEU A 120 -4.78 17.17 0.81
C LEU A 120 -3.51 16.77 0.05
N PHE A 121 -2.51 16.29 0.80
CA PHE A 121 -1.25 15.78 0.26
C PHE A 121 -1.03 14.34 0.73
N LEU A 122 -0.39 13.54 -0.11
CA LEU A 122 0.18 12.25 0.27
C LEU A 122 1.70 12.46 0.34
N VAL A 123 2.29 12.15 1.49
CA VAL A 123 3.70 12.39 1.83
C VAL A 123 4.40 11.07 2.13
N ASP A 124 5.73 11.10 2.32
CA ASP A 124 6.55 9.91 2.61
C ASP A 124 6.57 8.88 1.47
N TRP A 125 7.21 9.26 0.37
CA TRP A 125 7.28 8.50 -0.87
C TRP A 125 8.42 7.49 -0.93
N GLU A 126 9.03 7.12 0.20
CA GLU A 126 10.16 6.16 0.23
C GLU A 126 9.76 4.78 -0.29
N GLY A 127 8.50 4.38 -0.08
CA GLY A 127 7.92 3.13 -0.59
C GLY A 127 7.46 3.16 -2.05
N ALA A 128 7.61 4.29 -2.74
CA ALA A 128 7.06 4.43 -4.10
C ALA A 128 7.67 3.42 -5.08
N MET A 129 6.82 2.84 -5.92
CA MET A 129 7.23 1.84 -6.89
C MET A 129 6.36 1.88 -8.16
N ILE A 130 6.80 1.22 -9.22
CA ILE A 130 5.99 0.94 -10.40
C ILE A 130 5.34 -0.42 -10.19
N ALA A 131 4.03 -0.46 -9.95
CA ALA A 131 3.33 -1.70 -9.65
C ALA A 131 1.81 -1.61 -9.94
N ASP A 132 1.09 -2.65 -9.58
CA ASP A 132 -0.38 -2.69 -9.65
C ASP A 132 -1.02 -1.72 -8.64
N PRO A 133 -1.88 -0.79 -9.05
CA PRO A 133 -2.57 0.12 -8.13
C PRO A 133 -3.44 -0.58 -7.07
N ALA A 134 -3.79 -1.84 -7.27
CA ALA A 134 -4.51 -2.64 -6.28
C ALA A 134 -3.75 -2.79 -4.95
N ILE A 135 -2.42 -2.53 -4.92
CA ILE A 135 -1.59 -2.46 -3.72
C ILE A 135 -2.13 -1.39 -2.76
N ASP A 136 -2.21 -0.15 -3.23
CA ASP A 136 -2.67 0.99 -2.41
C ASP A 136 -4.17 0.91 -2.17
N ILE A 137 -4.95 0.57 -3.20
CA ILE A 137 -6.42 0.46 -3.11
C ILE A 137 -6.80 -0.58 -2.04
N GLY A 138 -6.18 -1.75 -2.07
CA GLY A 138 -6.44 -2.82 -1.12
C GLY A 138 -6.16 -2.39 0.31
N MET A 139 -4.96 -1.88 0.58
CA MET A 139 -4.59 -1.43 1.92
C MET A 139 -5.51 -0.33 2.45
N LEU A 140 -5.90 0.62 1.61
CA LEU A 140 -6.81 1.69 2.00
C LEU A 140 -8.22 1.16 2.30
N LEU A 141 -8.77 0.35 1.41
CA LEU A 141 -10.14 -0.14 1.56
C LEU A 141 -10.28 -1.11 2.74
N TYR A 142 -9.39 -2.07 2.89
CA TYR A 142 -9.45 -3.04 3.98
C TYR A 142 -9.21 -2.43 5.36
N ASN A 143 -8.39 -1.38 5.47
CA ASN A 143 -8.09 -0.76 6.76
C ASN A 143 -9.09 0.32 7.17
N TYR A 144 -9.67 1.08 6.21
CA TYR A 144 -10.31 2.35 6.55
C TYR A 144 -11.72 2.51 6.01
N VAL A 145 -12.11 1.76 4.97
CA VAL A 145 -13.40 1.98 4.31
C VAL A 145 -14.36 0.83 4.63
N PRO A 146 -15.51 1.09 5.26
CA PRO A 146 -16.54 0.07 5.45
C PRO A 146 -16.94 -0.58 4.12
N LYS A 147 -17.08 -1.90 4.09
CA LYS A 147 -17.32 -2.65 2.84
C LYS A 147 -18.54 -2.15 2.06
N GLN A 148 -19.58 -1.70 2.77
CA GLN A 148 -20.80 -1.13 2.17
C GLN A 148 -20.53 0.17 1.39
N GLN A 149 -19.39 0.82 1.61
CA GLN A 149 -19.01 2.05 0.93
C GLN A 149 -18.05 1.80 -0.25
N TRP A 150 -17.57 0.56 -0.47
CA TRP A 150 -16.59 0.25 -1.50
C TRP A 150 -17.07 0.59 -2.91
N SER A 151 -18.32 0.27 -3.26
CA SER A 151 -18.86 0.61 -4.58
C SER A 151 -18.86 2.12 -4.84
N ASN A 152 -19.22 2.94 -3.83
CA ASN A 152 -19.16 4.40 -3.94
C ASN A 152 -17.71 4.89 -4.06
N TRP A 153 -16.80 4.28 -3.30
CA TRP A 153 -15.37 4.59 -3.37
C TRP A 153 -14.80 4.26 -4.76
N PHE A 154 -15.09 3.09 -5.33
CA PHE A 154 -14.67 2.69 -6.67
C PHE A 154 -15.20 3.65 -7.75
N ASN A 155 -16.47 4.08 -7.65
CA ASN A 155 -17.05 5.07 -8.55
C ASN A 155 -16.27 6.40 -8.51
N THR A 156 -15.90 6.86 -7.30
CA THR A 156 -15.11 8.09 -7.12
C THR A 156 -13.69 7.93 -7.67
N TYR A 157 -13.05 6.83 -7.37
CA TYR A 157 -11.72 6.50 -7.90
C TYR A 157 -11.75 6.30 -9.42
N GLY A 158 -12.88 5.86 -9.99
CA GLY A 158 -13.09 5.73 -11.43
C GLY A 158 -12.71 4.37 -12.00
N VAL A 159 -12.83 3.32 -11.19
CA VAL A 159 -12.72 1.92 -11.66
C VAL A 159 -14.03 1.18 -11.40
N LYS A 160 -14.31 0.20 -12.26
CA LYS A 160 -15.44 -0.71 -12.02
C LYS A 160 -14.98 -1.81 -11.06
N GLU A 161 -15.77 -2.03 -10.02
CA GLU A 161 -15.59 -3.19 -9.17
C GLU A 161 -15.67 -4.48 -9.98
N SER A 162 -14.73 -5.38 -9.77
CA SER A 162 -14.67 -6.67 -10.44
C SER A 162 -14.11 -7.73 -9.51
N MET A 163 -14.44 -8.98 -9.78
CA MET A 163 -13.89 -10.12 -9.05
C MET A 163 -12.36 -10.17 -9.14
N ASP A 164 -11.79 -9.84 -10.30
CA ASP A 164 -10.35 -9.78 -10.51
C ASP A 164 -9.70 -8.71 -9.63
N LEU A 165 -10.23 -7.48 -9.63
CA LEU A 165 -9.72 -6.39 -8.78
C LEU A 165 -9.79 -6.78 -7.30
N ASN A 166 -10.91 -7.36 -6.85
CA ASN A 166 -11.09 -7.78 -5.47
C ASN A 166 -10.08 -8.88 -5.05
N LYS A 167 -9.81 -9.85 -5.94
CA LYS A 167 -8.77 -10.88 -5.71
C LYS A 167 -7.37 -10.25 -5.58
N ARG A 168 -7.03 -9.33 -6.47
CA ARG A 168 -5.74 -8.64 -6.44
C ARG A 168 -5.56 -7.79 -5.19
N MET A 169 -6.58 -6.99 -4.83
CA MET A 169 -6.57 -6.20 -3.59
C MET A 169 -6.36 -7.10 -2.37
N LYS A 170 -7.09 -8.21 -2.26
CA LYS A 170 -6.91 -9.15 -1.15
C LYS A 170 -5.49 -9.71 -1.12
N TRP A 171 -4.97 -10.16 -2.25
CA TRP A 171 -3.62 -10.71 -2.36
C TRP A 171 -2.57 -9.70 -1.88
N TYR A 172 -2.64 -8.46 -2.37
CA TYR A 172 -1.69 -7.41 -1.96
C TYR A 172 -1.87 -7.00 -0.50
N THR A 173 -3.09 -6.93 0.01
CA THR A 173 -3.31 -6.64 1.43
C THR A 173 -2.72 -7.74 2.32
N VAL A 174 -2.86 -9.00 1.94
CA VAL A 174 -2.28 -10.13 2.67
C VAL A 174 -0.75 -10.04 2.70
N ILE A 175 -0.09 -9.84 1.57
CA ILE A 175 1.39 -9.81 1.53
C ILE A 175 1.94 -8.59 2.26
N GLN A 176 1.31 -7.41 2.14
CA GLN A 176 1.72 -6.21 2.89
C GLN A 176 1.51 -6.39 4.40
N SER A 177 0.41 -7.04 4.81
CA SER A 177 0.17 -7.35 6.24
C SER A 177 1.25 -8.25 6.82
N ILE A 178 1.72 -9.25 6.07
CA ILE A 178 2.84 -10.10 6.51
C ILE A 178 4.12 -9.26 6.65
N GLY A 179 4.39 -8.36 5.70
CA GLY A 179 5.53 -7.44 5.78
C GLY A 179 5.49 -6.56 7.04
N MET A 180 4.31 -6.00 7.37
CA MET A 180 4.12 -5.21 8.60
C MET A 180 4.32 -6.03 9.86
N ILE A 181 3.83 -7.28 9.89
CA ILE A 181 4.04 -8.20 11.03
C ILE A 181 5.53 -8.46 11.23
N GLN A 182 6.28 -8.76 10.15
CA GLN A 182 7.72 -8.96 10.19
C GLN A 182 8.45 -7.71 10.70
N TRP A 183 8.11 -6.55 10.16
CA TRP A 183 8.73 -5.29 10.57
C TRP A 183 8.49 -4.98 12.06
N TYR A 184 7.26 -5.17 12.56
CA TYR A 184 6.95 -4.94 13.98
C TYR A 184 7.64 -5.96 14.90
N GLU A 185 7.82 -7.19 14.43
CA GLU A 185 8.60 -8.21 15.16
C GLU A 185 10.06 -7.78 15.32
N GLU A 186 10.71 -7.34 14.23
CA GLU A 186 12.08 -6.83 14.23
C GLU A 186 12.26 -5.62 15.16
N GLN A 187 11.26 -4.73 15.19
CA GLN A 187 11.24 -3.58 16.11
C GLN A 187 10.85 -3.95 17.55
N LYS A 188 10.57 -5.22 17.86
CA LYS A 188 10.09 -5.72 19.16
C LYS A 188 8.78 -5.04 19.62
N ARG A 189 7.98 -4.57 18.68
CA ARG A 189 6.69 -3.91 18.91
C ARG A 189 5.56 -4.94 18.87
N PHE A 190 5.57 -5.89 19.79
CA PHE A 190 4.68 -7.06 19.80
C PHE A 190 3.19 -6.71 19.89
N LYS A 191 2.83 -5.59 20.52
CA LYS A 191 1.43 -5.14 20.57
C LYS A 191 0.91 -4.79 19.16
N ASP A 192 1.72 -4.07 18.41
CA ASP A 192 1.37 -3.65 17.04
C ASP A 192 1.39 -4.87 16.10
N MET A 193 2.38 -5.75 16.25
CA MET A 193 2.43 -7.03 15.55
C MET A 193 1.15 -7.84 15.75
N ASN A 194 0.67 -7.96 17.01
CA ASN A 194 -0.56 -8.68 17.31
C ASN A 194 -1.80 -8.02 16.69
N THR A 195 -1.82 -6.70 16.56
CA THR A 195 -2.89 -5.98 15.86
C THR A 195 -2.91 -6.37 14.39
N TRP A 196 -1.75 -6.42 13.74
CA TRP A 196 -1.65 -6.84 12.35
C TRP A 196 -1.93 -8.33 12.13
N LEU A 197 -1.60 -9.20 13.07
CA LEU A 197 -2.00 -10.61 13.02
C LEU A 197 -3.53 -10.77 13.05
N LYS A 198 -4.24 -9.99 13.86
CA LYS A 198 -5.71 -9.95 13.88
C LYS A 198 -6.27 -9.44 12.55
N PHE A 199 -5.74 -8.31 12.05
CA PHE A 199 -6.13 -7.75 10.78
C PHE A 199 -5.92 -8.74 9.63
N LEU A 200 -4.75 -9.40 9.56
CA LEU A 200 -4.48 -10.44 8.57
C LEU A 200 -5.52 -11.57 8.64
N ASN A 201 -5.88 -12.02 9.85
CA ASN A 201 -6.90 -13.05 10.01
C ASN A 201 -8.28 -12.60 9.52
N GLU A 202 -8.67 -11.35 9.77
CA GLU A 202 -9.91 -10.75 9.25
C GLU A 202 -9.91 -10.69 7.71
N VAL A 203 -8.82 -10.24 7.10
CA VAL A 203 -8.65 -10.20 5.64
C VAL A 203 -8.72 -11.60 5.04
N MET A 204 -8.03 -12.57 5.63
CA MET A 204 -8.05 -13.97 5.17
C MET A 204 -9.46 -14.58 5.20
N ASN A 205 -10.24 -14.29 6.22
CA ASN A 205 -11.60 -14.81 6.41
C ASN A 205 -12.68 -13.95 5.71
N SER A 206 -12.32 -12.79 5.15
CA SER A 206 -13.28 -11.95 4.43
C SER A 206 -13.73 -12.65 3.16
N ASN A 207 -15.06 -12.85 3.04
CA ASN A 207 -15.66 -13.29 1.79
C ASN A 207 -15.64 -12.13 0.79
N LEU A 208 -14.94 -12.33 -0.32
CA LEU A 208 -14.89 -11.36 -1.43
C LEU A 208 -16.17 -11.36 -2.27
N PHE A 209 -17.05 -12.32 -2.02
CA PHE A 209 -18.17 -12.64 -2.87
C PHE A 209 -19.48 -12.56 -2.06
N ILE A 210 -20.11 -11.43 -2.08
CA ILE A 210 -21.54 -11.29 -1.88
C ILE A 210 -22.07 -10.40 -2.98
#